data_1b11117419416d37faef1f86e9f7af96
#
_entry.id   1b11117419416d37faef1f86e9f7af96
#
_cell.length_a   1.000
_cell.length_b   1.000
_cell.length_c   1.000
_cell.angle_alpha   90.00
_cell.angle_beta   90.00
_cell.angle_gamma   90.00
#
_symmetry.space_group_name_H-M   'P 1'
#
loop_
_entity.id
_entity.type
_entity.pdbx_description
1 polymer ?
#
loop_
_entity_poly.entity_id
_entity_poly.type
_entity_poly.pdbx_seq_one_letter_code
_entity_poly.pdbx_strand_id
1 'polypeptide(L)'
;MKLILLGPPGAGKGTQAEILNKKLNIPTISTGNILRAAVKNGTPVGLQAKAYMDAGKLVPDEVIIGVISERLAEADCQNGFILDGVPSTIPQAEALEKVGITFDAVVSLEISDEEIVERMGGRRVCASCGAPFHVKNLPPKVEGVCDACGGKLEARADDKPEVVRDRLKVYHKETAPLKDFYAARNLLKTVENQPTVAETTTAILKALGL
;
A
#
# COMPACT_ATOMS: atom_id res chain seq x y z
N MET A 1 -9.95 -11.48 9.59
CA MET A 1 -10.31 -10.08 9.25
C MET A 1 -9.74 -9.75 7.88
N LYS A 2 -10.56 -9.18 6.98
CA LYS A 2 -10.18 -8.80 5.61
C LYS A 2 -10.21 -7.27 5.50
N LEU A 3 -9.06 -6.65 5.32
CA LEU A 3 -8.89 -5.20 5.36
C LEU A 3 -8.39 -4.64 4.02
N ILE A 4 -8.80 -3.42 3.72
CA ILE A 4 -8.17 -2.59 2.69
C ILE A 4 -7.54 -1.38 3.38
N LEU A 5 -6.33 -1.02 2.99
CA LEU A 5 -5.71 0.25 3.34
C LEU A 5 -5.75 1.18 2.13
N LEU A 6 -6.53 2.25 2.24
CA LEU A 6 -6.59 3.36 1.29
C LEU A 6 -5.75 4.53 1.77
N GLY A 7 -5.47 5.43 0.87
CA GLY A 7 -4.74 6.66 1.14
C GLY A 7 -3.72 6.97 0.05
N PRO A 8 -3.25 8.22 -0.04
CA PRO A 8 -2.33 8.64 -1.09
C PRO A 8 -0.96 7.94 -1.00
N PRO A 9 -0.15 8.01 -2.05
CA PRO A 9 1.23 7.55 -2.00
C PRO A 9 1.99 8.30 -0.89
N GLY A 10 2.74 7.60 -0.05
CA GLY A 10 3.44 8.23 1.08
C GLY A 10 2.65 8.32 2.38
N ALA A 11 1.35 8.04 2.40
CA ALA A 11 0.52 8.07 3.62
C ALA A 11 0.90 7.06 4.72
N GLY A 12 1.84 6.15 4.45
CA GLY A 12 2.28 5.17 5.45
C GLY A 12 1.54 3.82 5.39
N LYS A 13 0.71 3.56 4.36
CA LYS A 13 -0.03 2.31 4.20
C LYS A 13 0.81 1.06 4.41
N GLY A 14 1.94 0.94 3.69
CA GLY A 14 2.82 -0.22 3.80
C GLY A 14 3.42 -0.39 5.21
N THR A 15 3.77 0.71 5.89
CA THR A 15 4.27 0.67 7.27
C THR A 15 3.19 0.16 8.23
N GLN A 16 1.97 0.67 8.10
CA GLN A 16 0.85 0.24 8.92
C GLN A 16 0.43 -1.19 8.59
N ALA A 17 0.46 -1.58 7.32
CA ALA A 17 0.20 -2.95 6.90
C ALA A 17 1.14 -3.96 7.55
N GLU A 18 2.44 -3.68 7.61
CA GLU A 18 3.45 -4.53 8.27
C GLU A 18 3.20 -4.67 9.78
N ILE A 19 2.78 -3.60 10.45
CA ILE A 19 2.47 -3.61 11.87
C ILE A 19 1.18 -4.40 12.13
N LEU A 20 0.14 -4.13 11.35
CA LEU A 20 -1.14 -4.82 11.46
C LEU A 20 -1.03 -6.31 11.12
N ASN A 21 -0.22 -6.68 10.12
CA ASN A 21 0.10 -8.08 9.82
C ASN A 21 0.55 -8.83 11.06
N LYS A 22 1.53 -8.26 11.80
CA LYS A 22 2.07 -8.88 13.02
C LYS A 22 1.06 -8.91 14.16
N LYS A 23 0.26 -7.85 14.31
CA LYS A 23 -0.73 -7.74 15.40
C LYS A 23 -1.94 -8.64 15.18
N LEU A 24 -2.41 -8.76 13.95
CA LEU A 24 -3.63 -9.50 13.58
C LEU A 24 -3.33 -10.91 13.08
N ASN A 25 -2.07 -11.23 12.87
CA ASN A 25 -1.60 -12.51 12.30
C ASN A 25 -2.30 -12.87 10.97
N ILE A 26 -2.39 -11.89 10.07
CA ILE A 26 -2.96 -12.02 8.72
C ILE A 26 -1.98 -11.46 7.69
N PRO A 27 -1.84 -12.06 6.50
CA PRO A 27 -0.87 -11.63 5.50
C PRO A 27 -1.20 -10.25 4.93
N THR A 28 -0.14 -9.51 4.58
CA THR A 28 -0.25 -8.29 3.78
C THR A 28 -0.02 -8.60 2.31
N ILE A 29 -0.93 -8.13 1.47
CA ILE A 29 -0.86 -8.25 0.02
C ILE A 29 -0.65 -6.84 -0.54
N SER A 30 0.60 -6.53 -0.87
CA SER A 30 0.97 -5.25 -1.46
C SER A 30 1.21 -5.42 -2.96
N THR A 31 0.29 -4.91 -3.79
CA THR A 31 0.43 -4.93 -5.25
C THR A 31 1.73 -4.27 -5.70
N GLY A 32 2.08 -3.15 -5.09
CA GLY A 32 3.33 -2.46 -5.39
C GLY A 32 4.56 -3.32 -5.13
N ASN A 33 4.59 -4.12 -4.06
CA ASN A 33 5.70 -5.01 -3.76
C ASN A 33 5.73 -6.20 -4.74
N ILE A 34 4.58 -6.79 -5.03
CA ILE A 34 4.47 -7.91 -6.00
C ILE A 34 4.96 -7.46 -7.37
N LEU A 35 4.50 -6.32 -7.86
CA LEU A 35 4.90 -5.80 -9.17
C LEU A 35 6.38 -5.41 -9.21
N ARG A 36 6.93 -4.81 -8.15
CA ARG A 36 8.38 -4.53 -8.08
C ARG A 36 9.22 -5.80 -8.09
N ALA A 37 8.80 -6.84 -7.40
CA ALA A 37 9.45 -8.14 -7.45
C ALA A 37 9.36 -8.74 -8.87
N ALA A 38 8.20 -8.65 -9.52
CA ALA A 38 8.01 -9.09 -10.90
C ALA A 38 8.91 -8.34 -11.89
N VAL A 39 9.05 -7.01 -11.74
CA VAL A 39 9.99 -6.20 -12.53
C VAL A 39 11.43 -6.64 -12.31
N LYS A 40 11.83 -6.82 -11.06
CA LYS A 40 13.20 -7.26 -10.70
C LYS A 40 13.55 -8.63 -11.29
N ASN A 41 12.57 -9.52 -11.29
CA ASN A 41 12.74 -10.90 -11.82
C ASN A 41 12.51 -10.99 -13.33
N GLY A 42 12.18 -9.88 -14.01
CA GLY A 42 11.98 -9.85 -15.47
C GLY A 42 10.79 -10.68 -15.96
N THR A 43 9.78 -10.90 -15.12
CA THR A 43 8.59 -11.66 -15.51
C THR A 43 7.75 -10.90 -16.57
N PRO A 44 6.92 -11.59 -17.37
CA PRO A 44 6.05 -10.92 -18.34
C PRO A 44 5.17 -9.82 -17.71
N VAL A 45 4.60 -10.08 -16.55
CA VAL A 45 3.82 -9.09 -15.77
C VAL A 45 4.68 -7.92 -15.33
N GLY A 46 5.91 -8.19 -14.87
CA GLY A 46 6.87 -7.15 -14.48
C GLY A 46 7.26 -6.26 -15.65
N LEU A 47 7.52 -6.82 -16.83
CA LEU A 47 7.84 -6.06 -18.04
C LEU A 47 6.67 -5.15 -18.47
N GLN A 48 5.44 -5.63 -18.40
CA GLN A 48 4.25 -4.82 -18.67
C GLN A 48 4.06 -3.69 -17.65
N ALA A 49 4.24 -3.99 -16.37
CA ALA A 49 4.01 -3.03 -15.28
C ALA A 49 5.07 -1.93 -15.22
N LYS A 50 6.30 -2.22 -15.62
CA LYS A 50 7.46 -1.33 -15.42
C LYS A 50 7.25 0.09 -15.94
N ALA A 51 6.79 0.26 -17.17
CA ALA A 51 6.63 1.57 -17.79
C ALA A 51 5.58 2.44 -17.05
N TYR A 52 4.50 1.81 -16.56
CA TYR A 52 3.48 2.50 -15.77
C TYR A 52 4.02 2.93 -14.40
N MET A 53 4.74 2.04 -13.72
CA MET A 53 5.30 2.30 -12.40
C MET A 53 6.36 3.41 -12.42
N ASP A 54 7.25 3.38 -13.41
CA ASP A 54 8.30 4.39 -13.58
C ASP A 54 7.72 5.78 -13.89
N ALA A 55 6.57 5.83 -14.58
CA ALA A 55 5.82 7.06 -14.88
C ALA A 55 4.85 7.49 -13.76
N GLY A 56 4.76 6.75 -12.65
CA GLY A 56 3.81 7.03 -11.56
C GLY A 56 2.34 6.82 -11.93
N LYS A 57 2.07 6.08 -13.01
CA LYS A 57 0.73 5.74 -13.48
C LYS A 57 0.25 4.42 -12.88
N LEU A 58 -1.07 4.20 -12.89
CA LEU A 58 -1.65 2.91 -12.51
C LEU A 58 -1.37 1.87 -13.61
N VAL A 59 -1.03 0.67 -13.17
CA VAL A 59 -0.96 -0.52 -14.03
C VAL A 59 -2.40 -0.90 -14.43
N PRO A 60 -2.66 -1.39 -15.66
CA PRO A 60 -4.00 -1.76 -16.09
C PRO A 60 -4.73 -2.68 -15.12
N ASP A 61 -6.04 -2.42 -14.92
CA ASP A 61 -6.86 -3.12 -13.91
C ASP A 61 -6.86 -4.63 -14.09
N GLU A 62 -6.88 -5.12 -15.33
CA GLU A 62 -6.87 -6.55 -15.64
C GLU A 62 -5.60 -7.25 -15.11
N VAL A 63 -4.45 -6.60 -15.24
CA VAL A 63 -3.18 -7.10 -14.73
C VAL A 63 -3.20 -7.14 -13.19
N ILE A 64 -3.70 -6.08 -12.56
CA ILE A 64 -3.81 -5.98 -11.10
C ILE A 64 -4.73 -7.07 -10.55
N ILE A 65 -5.92 -7.21 -11.13
CA ILE A 65 -6.91 -8.21 -10.67
C ILE A 65 -6.39 -9.63 -10.86
N GLY A 66 -5.70 -9.91 -11.96
CA GLY A 66 -5.07 -11.22 -12.18
C GLY A 66 -4.07 -11.57 -11.07
N VAL A 67 -3.12 -10.67 -10.80
CA VAL A 67 -2.10 -10.84 -9.76
C VAL A 67 -2.71 -11.01 -8.36
N ILE A 68 -3.75 -10.23 -8.04
CA ILE A 68 -4.40 -10.29 -6.74
C ILE A 68 -5.22 -11.57 -6.59
N SER A 69 -5.94 -11.99 -7.62
CA SER A 69 -6.74 -13.22 -7.57
C SER A 69 -5.87 -14.46 -7.32
N GLU A 70 -4.73 -14.54 -7.98
CA GLU A 70 -3.76 -15.62 -7.75
C GLU A 70 -3.27 -15.61 -6.29
N ARG A 71 -2.87 -14.46 -5.77
CA ARG A 71 -2.35 -14.33 -4.40
C ARG A 71 -3.41 -14.62 -3.33
N LEU A 72 -4.66 -14.21 -3.54
CA LEU A 72 -5.76 -14.45 -2.61
C LEU A 72 -6.19 -15.92 -2.56
N ALA A 73 -5.86 -16.70 -3.57
CA ALA A 73 -6.12 -18.13 -3.58
C ALA A 73 -5.16 -18.94 -2.69
N GLU A 74 -4.06 -18.34 -2.23
CA GLU A 74 -3.10 -19.02 -1.36
C GLU A 74 -3.69 -19.28 0.03
N ALA A 75 -3.23 -20.38 0.67
CA ALA A 75 -3.80 -20.90 1.91
C ALA A 75 -3.70 -19.91 3.09
N ASP A 76 -2.67 -19.08 3.14
CA ASP A 76 -2.48 -18.10 4.21
C ASP A 76 -3.50 -16.96 4.20
N CYS A 77 -4.20 -16.74 3.08
CA CYS A 77 -5.23 -15.71 2.94
C CYS A 77 -6.62 -16.15 3.45
N GLN A 78 -6.82 -17.42 3.77
CA GLN A 78 -8.14 -17.93 4.15
C GLN A 78 -8.67 -17.35 5.46
N ASN A 79 -7.79 -17.06 6.42
CA ASN A 79 -8.15 -16.50 7.73
C ASN A 79 -8.25 -14.96 7.74
N GLY A 80 -8.01 -14.34 6.60
CA GLY A 80 -8.00 -12.88 6.43
C GLY A 80 -6.75 -12.39 5.76
N PHE A 81 -6.73 -11.11 5.43
CA PHE A 81 -5.62 -10.45 4.74
C PHE A 81 -5.76 -8.92 4.80
N ILE A 82 -4.68 -8.24 4.47
CA ILE A 82 -4.64 -6.78 4.30
C ILE A 82 -4.26 -6.49 2.86
N LEU A 83 -5.10 -5.77 2.12
CA LEU A 83 -4.77 -5.25 0.80
C LEU A 83 -4.12 -3.87 0.93
N ASP A 84 -2.93 -3.70 0.35
CA ASP A 84 -2.22 -2.43 0.24
C ASP A 84 -1.97 -2.08 -1.23
N GLY A 85 -2.56 -0.96 -1.68
CA GLY A 85 -2.45 -0.46 -3.04
C GLY A 85 -3.43 -1.07 -4.05
N VAL A 86 -4.39 -1.85 -3.59
CA VAL A 86 -5.55 -2.34 -4.36
C VAL A 86 -6.78 -2.39 -3.45
N PRO A 87 -7.97 -2.04 -3.95
CA PRO A 87 -8.23 -1.41 -5.23
C PRO A 87 -7.65 0.01 -5.30
N SER A 88 -7.27 0.46 -6.50
CA SER A 88 -6.86 1.84 -6.79
C SER A 88 -7.87 2.57 -7.68
N THR A 89 -8.85 1.86 -8.21
CA THR A 89 -9.93 2.37 -9.06
C THR A 89 -11.25 1.73 -8.68
N ILE A 90 -12.38 2.40 -9.02
CA ILE A 90 -13.71 1.82 -8.81
C ILE A 90 -13.88 0.50 -9.60
N PRO A 91 -13.48 0.39 -10.87
CA PRO A 91 -13.54 -0.88 -11.59
C PRO A 91 -12.81 -2.04 -10.89
N GLN A 92 -11.65 -1.78 -10.25
CA GLN A 92 -10.96 -2.80 -9.45
C GLN A 92 -11.79 -3.21 -8.22
N ALA A 93 -12.41 -2.25 -7.52
CA ALA A 93 -13.26 -2.55 -6.37
C ALA A 93 -14.48 -3.40 -6.77
N GLU A 94 -15.15 -3.04 -7.86
CA GLU A 94 -16.28 -3.80 -8.41
C GLU A 94 -15.85 -5.20 -8.87
N ALA A 95 -14.67 -5.34 -9.48
CA ALA A 95 -14.13 -6.65 -9.88
C ALA A 95 -13.89 -7.56 -8.67
N LEU A 96 -13.37 -7.03 -7.56
CA LEU A 96 -13.18 -7.79 -6.32
C LEU A 96 -14.51 -8.23 -5.72
N GLU A 97 -15.53 -7.35 -5.69
CA GLU A 97 -16.89 -7.71 -5.27
C GLU A 97 -17.50 -8.81 -6.16
N LYS A 98 -17.32 -8.69 -7.47
CA LYS A 98 -17.88 -9.62 -8.46
C LYS A 98 -17.35 -11.05 -8.33
N VAL A 99 -16.10 -11.19 -7.89
CA VAL A 99 -15.51 -12.52 -7.58
C VAL A 99 -15.81 -12.98 -6.16
N GLY A 100 -16.69 -12.30 -5.43
CA GLY A 100 -17.18 -12.71 -4.12
C GLY A 100 -16.28 -12.36 -2.94
N ILE A 101 -15.29 -11.47 -3.13
CA ILE A 101 -14.42 -11.02 -2.04
C ILE A 101 -15.16 -9.96 -1.23
N THR A 102 -15.34 -10.21 0.06
CA THR A 102 -15.92 -9.28 1.03
C THR A 102 -14.85 -8.73 1.95
N PHE A 103 -15.08 -7.53 2.49
CA PHE A 103 -14.16 -6.87 3.42
C PHE A 103 -14.88 -6.52 4.73
N ASP A 104 -14.15 -6.59 5.84
CA ASP A 104 -14.67 -6.21 7.15
C ASP A 104 -14.55 -4.71 7.38
N ALA A 105 -13.49 -4.09 6.86
CA ALA A 105 -13.29 -2.64 6.92
C ALA A 105 -12.31 -2.15 5.84
N VAL A 106 -12.46 -0.87 5.52
CA VAL A 106 -11.56 -0.12 4.63
C VAL A 106 -11.04 1.08 5.42
N VAL A 107 -9.76 1.08 5.73
CA VAL A 107 -9.11 2.17 6.47
C VAL A 107 -8.49 3.14 5.48
N SER A 108 -8.97 4.39 5.47
CA SER A 108 -8.39 5.48 4.69
C SER A 108 -7.47 6.31 5.57
N LEU A 109 -6.18 6.33 5.23
CA LEU A 109 -5.19 7.19 5.88
C LEU A 109 -5.19 8.55 5.21
N GLU A 110 -5.52 9.59 5.99
CA GLU A 110 -5.57 10.97 5.51
C GLU A 110 -4.31 11.74 5.91
N ILE A 111 -3.78 12.48 4.95
CA ILE A 111 -2.56 13.28 5.08
C ILE A 111 -2.54 14.32 3.95
N SER A 112 -1.98 15.51 4.19
CA SER A 112 -1.87 16.55 3.17
C SER A 112 -0.84 16.21 2.09
N ASP A 113 -1.05 16.76 0.90
CA ASP A 113 -0.12 16.57 -0.23
C ASP A 113 1.26 17.16 0.09
N GLU A 114 1.32 18.26 0.84
CA GLU A 114 2.55 18.90 1.27
C GLU A 114 3.39 17.99 2.16
N GLU A 115 2.76 17.36 3.16
CA GLU A 115 3.43 16.41 4.03
C GLU A 115 3.90 15.17 3.27
N ILE A 116 3.14 14.73 2.25
CA ILE A 116 3.53 13.61 1.40
C ILE A 116 4.82 13.94 0.65
N VAL A 117 4.88 15.09 -0.01
CA VAL A 117 6.07 15.50 -0.77
C VAL A 117 7.30 15.56 0.14
N GLU A 118 7.17 16.07 1.36
CA GLU A 118 8.25 16.09 2.34
C GLU A 118 8.68 14.68 2.75
N ARG A 119 7.72 13.81 3.08
CA ARG A 119 7.99 12.43 3.53
C ARG A 119 8.64 11.56 2.45
N MET A 120 8.21 11.70 1.20
CA MET A 120 8.68 10.80 0.13
C MET A 120 10.18 10.90 -0.11
N GLY A 121 10.80 12.06 0.07
CA GLY A 121 12.25 12.24 -0.02
C GLY A 121 13.05 11.43 1.01
N GLY A 122 12.46 11.19 2.18
CA GLY A 122 13.07 10.41 3.26
C GLY A 122 12.78 8.92 3.22
N ARG A 123 11.91 8.44 2.32
CA ARG A 123 11.54 7.03 2.24
C ARG A 123 12.69 6.16 1.76
N ARG A 124 12.82 5.00 2.40
CA ARG A 124 13.74 3.92 2.00
C ARG A 124 12.97 2.59 2.01
N VAL A 125 13.39 1.68 1.16
CA VAL A 125 12.88 0.30 1.15
C VAL A 125 14.05 -0.67 1.06
N CYS A 126 13.88 -1.82 1.67
CA CYS A 126 14.88 -2.89 1.54
C CYS A 126 14.80 -3.49 0.14
N ALA A 127 15.94 -3.52 -0.58
CA ALA A 127 16.05 -4.11 -1.91
C ALA A 127 15.81 -5.64 -1.92
N SER A 128 15.97 -6.31 -0.77
CA SER A 128 15.83 -7.77 -0.64
C SER A 128 14.43 -8.20 -0.22
N CYS A 129 13.89 -7.64 0.89
CA CYS A 129 12.61 -8.09 1.45
C CYS A 129 11.46 -7.09 1.31
N GLY A 130 11.71 -5.87 0.78
CA GLY A 130 10.68 -4.85 0.58
C GLY A 130 10.26 -4.10 1.86
N ALA A 131 10.86 -4.39 3.02
CA ALA A 131 10.51 -3.72 4.27
C ALA A 131 10.66 -2.20 4.17
N PRO A 132 9.66 -1.43 4.66
CA PRO A 132 9.67 0.02 4.59
C PRO A 132 10.51 0.64 5.71
N PHE A 133 11.23 1.72 5.38
CA PHE A 133 11.97 2.56 6.31
C PHE A 133 11.81 4.03 5.95
N HIS A 134 12.16 4.91 6.88
CA HIS A 134 12.20 6.35 6.65
C HIS A 134 13.33 6.97 7.48
N VAL A 135 14.12 7.84 6.87
CA VAL A 135 15.32 8.42 7.50
C VAL A 135 15.03 9.16 8.82
N LYS A 136 13.83 9.74 8.99
CA LYS A 136 13.39 10.42 10.22
C LYS A 136 12.36 9.61 11.00
N ASN A 137 11.29 9.16 10.35
CA ASN A 137 10.08 8.66 11.03
C ASN A 137 10.14 7.16 11.34
N LEU A 138 10.99 6.40 10.64
CA LEU A 138 11.22 4.97 10.87
C LEU A 138 12.67 4.62 10.49
N PRO A 139 13.66 5.16 11.20
CA PRO A 139 15.07 4.92 10.89
C PRO A 139 15.45 3.46 11.15
N PRO A 140 16.34 2.87 10.34
CA PRO A 140 16.92 1.58 10.65
C PRO A 140 17.89 1.69 11.85
N LYS A 141 18.15 0.59 12.52
CA LYS A 141 19.15 0.52 13.62
C LYS A 141 20.56 0.85 13.13
N VAL A 142 20.88 0.43 11.91
CA VAL A 142 22.14 0.72 11.23
C VAL A 142 21.81 1.40 9.91
N GLU A 143 22.39 2.56 9.67
CA GLU A 143 22.12 3.33 8.44
C GLU A 143 22.40 2.48 7.19
N GLY A 144 21.43 2.50 6.25
CA GLY A 144 21.51 1.77 4.99
C GLY A 144 21.27 0.27 5.08
N VAL A 145 21.04 -0.30 6.28
CA VAL A 145 20.88 -1.75 6.49
C VAL A 145 19.47 -2.06 7.00
N CYS A 146 18.84 -3.05 6.41
CA CYS A 146 17.51 -3.51 6.81
C CYS A 146 17.54 -4.29 8.12
N ASP A 147 16.74 -3.89 9.09
CA ASP A 147 16.64 -4.54 10.41
C ASP A 147 16.07 -5.96 10.35
N ALA A 148 15.30 -6.27 9.29
CA ALA A 148 14.63 -7.57 9.16
C ALA A 148 15.50 -8.64 8.49
N CYS A 149 16.32 -8.27 7.48
CA CYS A 149 17.07 -9.25 6.69
C CYS A 149 18.53 -8.87 6.39
N GLY A 150 19.02 -7.74 6.90
CA GLY A 150 20.37 -7.26 6.63
C GLY A 150 20.60 -6.72 5.20
N GLY A 151 19.59 -6.69 4.37
CA GLY A 151 19.67 -6.20 3.00
C GLY A 151 19.87 -4.69 2.91
N LYS A 152 20.34 -4.20 1.76
CA LYS A 152 20.57 -2.77 1.51
C LYS A 152 19.25 -1.99 1.44
N LEU A 153 19.24 -0.80 2.04
CA LEU A 153 18.13 0.15 1.92
C LEU A 153 18.39 1.13 0.78
N GLU A 154 17.37 1.34 -0.04
CA GLU A 154 17.45 2.20 -1.23
C GLU A 154 16.26 3.15 -1.30
N ALA A 155 16.47 4.32 -1.91
CA ALA A 155 15.38 5.19 -2.32
C ALA A 155 14.68 4.56 -3.54
N ARG A 156 13.37 4.74 -3.63
CA ARG A 156 12.62 4.23 -4.78
C ARG A 156 12.70 5.19 -5.96
N ALA A 157 12.72 4.66 -7.18
CA ALA A 157 12.74 5.46 -8.39
C ALA A 157 11.49 6.35 -8.55
N ASP A 158 10.34 5.88 -8.04
CA ASP A 158 9.04 6.58 -8.06
C ASP A 158 8.85 7.58 -6.90
N ASP A 159 9.91 7.87 -6.12
CA ASP A 159 9.89 8.88 -5.05
C ASP A 159 10.54 10.22 -5.47
N LYS A 160 10.90 10.36 -6.72
CA LYS A 160 11.33 11.64 -7.27
C LYS A 160 10.19 12.66 -7.19
N PRO A 161 10.46 13.94 -6.82
CA PRO A 161 9.42 14.94 -6.58
C PRO A 161 8.42 15.12 -7.72
N GLU A 162 8.88 15.07 -8.97
CA GLU A 162 8.02 15.14 -10.16
C GLU A 162 7.08 13.94 -10.26
N VAL A 163 7.60 12.73 -10.03
CA VAL A 163 6.80 11.49 -10.06
C VAL A 163 5.80 11.46 -8.91
N VAL A 164 6.19 11.92 -7.72
CA VAL A 164 5.29 12.03 -6.56
C VAL A 164 4.10 12.93 -6.87
N ARG A 165 4.34 14.10 -7.48
CA ARG A 165 3.25 15.02 -7.86
C ARG A 165 2.29 14.38 -8.87
N ASP A 166 2.81 13.65 -9.85
CA ASP A 166 1.96 12.97 -10.82
C ASP A 166 1.18 11.82 -10.19
N ARG A 167 1.77 11.08 -9.25
CA ARG A 167 1.07 10.06 -8.45
C ARG A 167 -0.05 10.65 -7.60
N LEU A 168 0.13 11.85 -7.03
CA LEU A 168 -0.91 12.54 -6.28
C LEU A 168 -2.08 12.94 -7.18
N LYS A 169 -1.81 13.48 -8.38
CA LYS A 169 -2.87 13.78 -9.37
C LYS A 169 -3.66 12.52 -9.73
N VAL A 170 -2.98 11.41 -9.99
CA VAL A 170 -3.61 10.12 -10.29
C VAL A 170 -4.44 9.64 -9.10
N TYR A 171 -3.90 9.74 -7.87
CA TYR A 171 -4.62 9.38 -6.65
C TYR A 171 -5.93 10.16 -6.51
N HIS A 172 -5.88 11.49 -6.60
CA HIS A 172 -7.08 12.34 -6.45
C HIS A 172 -8.14 12.03 -7.51
N LYS A 173 -7.71 11.75 -8.74
CA LYS A 173 -8.62 11.47 -9.85
C LYS A 173 -9.23 10.07 -9.80
N GLU A 174 -8.41 9.05 -9.55
CA GLU A 174 -8.81 7.65 -9.76
C GLU A 174 -9.08 6.91 -8.44
N THR A 175 -8.35 7.22 -7.37
CA THR A 175 -8.37 6.45 -6.12
C THR A 175 -9.21 7.11 -5.03
N ALA A 176 -9.14 8.43 -4.89
CA ALA A 176 -9.91 9.14 -3.88
C ALA A 176 -11.43 8.88 -3.96
N PRO A 177 -12.05 8.69 -5.13
CA PRO A 177 -13.48 8.33 -5.23
C PRO A 177 -13.86 7.00 -4.57
N LEU A 178 -12.90 6.12 -4.31
CA LEU A 178 -13.14 4.89 -3.54
C LEU A 178 -13.59 5.15 -2.11
N LYS A 179 -13.30 6.31 -1.54
CA LYS A 179 -13.79 6.69 -0.21
C LYS A 179 -15.31 6.74 -0.20
N ASP A 180 -15.92 7.42 -1.16
CA ASP A 180 -17.37 7.48 -1.28
C ASP A 180 -17.98 6.10 -1.61
N PHE A 181 -17.31 5.33 -2.47
CA PHE A 181 -17.72 3.98 -2.81
C PHE A 181 -17.82 3.06 -1.58
N TYR A 182 -16.83 3.11 -0.68
CA TYR A 182 -16.84 2.28 0.53
C TYR A 182 -17.62 2.91 1.69
N ALA A 183 -17.77 4.24 1.74
CA ALA A 183 -18.66 4.92 2.68
C ALA A 183 -20.12 4.51 2.45
N ALA A 184 -20.56 4.46 1.20
CA ALA A 184 -21.91 4.00 0.84
C ALA A 184 -22.20 2.54 1.25
N ARG A 185 -21.14 1.74 1.47
CA ARG A 185 -21.21 0.35 1.96
C ARG A 185 -21.03 0.21 3.47
N ASN A 186 -20.89 1.32 4.20
CA ASN A 186 -20.61 1.37 5.64
C ASN A 186 -19.29 0.66 6.04
N LEU A 187 -18.33 0.56 5.13
CA LEU A 187 -17.05 -0.09 5.36
C LEU A 187 -15.92 0.90 5.66
N LEU A 188 -16.07 2.18 5.30
CA LEU A 188 -15.01 3.18 5.41
C LEU A 188 -14.75 3.57 6.86
N LYS A 189 -13.48 3.58 7.24
CA LYS A 189 -12.93 4.13 8.48
C LYS A 189 -11.86 5.15 8.13
N THR A 190 -12.12 6.43 8.34
CA THR A 190 -11.16 7.51 8.09
C THR A 190 -10.26 7.70 9.29
N VAL A 191 -8.96 7.73 9.08
CA VAL A 191 -7.94 7.90 10.11
C VAL A 191 -6.95 8.97 9.66
N GLU A 192 -6.89 10.06 10.40
CA GLU A 192 -5.87 11.10 10.21
C GLU A 192 -4.49 10.56 10.61
N ASN A 193 -3.49 10.83 9.78
CA ASN A 193 -2.11 10.50 10.10
C ASN A 193 -1.68 11.25 11.38
N GLN A 194 -1.03 10.55 12.28
CA GLN A 194 -0.54 11.09 13.54
C GLN A 194 0.97 11.39 13.44
N PRO A 195 1.52 12.19 14.36
CA PRO A 195 2.94 12.55 14.34
C PRO A 195 3.88 11.36 14.33
N THR A 196 3.51 10.26 14.99
CA THR A 196 4.31 9.04 15.03
C THR A 196 3.59 7.85 14.39
N VAL A 197 4.40 6.89 13.95
CA VAL A 197 3.89 5.61 13.41
C VAL A 197 3.04 4.87 14.45
N ALA A 198 3.46 4.88 15.72
CA ALA A 198 2.77 4.18 16.81
C ALA A 198 1.39 4.81 17.11
N GLU A 199 1.30 6.13 17.12
CA GLU A 199 0.03 6.84 17.32
C GLU A 199 -0.94 6.59 16.16
N THR A 200 -0.45 6.60 14.92
CA THR A 200 -1.25 6.23 13.75
C THR A 200 -1.76 4.79 13.87
N THR A 201 -0.91 3.85 14.29
CA THR A 201 -1.34 2.46 14.53
C THR A 201 -2.45 2.38 15.58
N THR A 202 -2.30 3.11 16.69
CA THR A 202 -3.32 3.16 17.76
C THR A 202 -4.66 3.72 17.23
N ALA A 203 -4.60 4.78 16.42
CA ALA A 203 -5.79 5.36 15.81
C ALA A 203 -6.49 4.36 14.85
N ILE A 204 -5.72 3.61 14.06
CA ILE A 204 -6.26 2.56 13.18
C ILE A 204 -6.94 1.46 14.00
N LEU A 205 -6.28 0.93 15.02
CA LEU A 205 -6.85 -0.13 15.86
C LEU A 205 -8.14 0.33 16.52
N LYS A 206 -8.16 1.54 17.08
CA LYS A 206 -9.38 2.14 17.65
C LYS A 206 -10.49 2.25 16.62
N ALA A 207 -10.20 2.68 15.40
CA ALA A 207 -11.18 2.77 14.31
C ALA A 207 -11.75 1.40 13.90
N LEU A 208 -10.97 0.34 14.06
CA LEU A 208 -11.36 -1.05 13.82
C LEU A 208 -12.08 -1.70 15.01
N GLY A 209 -12.16 -1.04 16.17
CA GLY A 209 -12.75 -1.59 17.39
C GLY A 209 -11.85 -2.59 18.13
N LEU A 210 -10.52 -2.47 17.99
CA LEU A 210 -9.48 -3.33 18.54
C LEU A 210 -8.65 -2.63 19.61
#